data_fbdb02fcb4d7746e6ba4699411760215
#
_entry.id   fbdb02fcb4d7746e6ba4699411760215
#
_cell.length_a   1.000
_cell.length_b   1.000
_cell.length_c   1.000
_cell.angle_alpha   90.00
_cell.angle_beta   90.00
_cell.angle_gamma   90.00
#
_symmetry.space_group_name_H-M   'P 1'
#
loop_
_entity.id
_entity.type
_entity.pdbx_description
1 polymer ?
#
loop_
_entity_poly.entity_id
_entity_poly.type
_entity_poly.pdbx_seq_one_letter_code
_entity_poly.pdbx_strand_id
1 'polypeptide(L)'
;MEKKNKIWSILCIGIVLVVLITMAVPTAIIDPFFHFHGPRDGLSYPLNNQRYQNDGIVRHFDYDALITGTSMTENFKTTEFDALFGTNSIKVSYSGGSFPELTSNLEQALEHNPNLKTVLFCIDEWFLSSGRELIQADGNYPLYLYDDNPFNDVEYLLNREIFWGNTMEVLRHTEKGLPTTSFDAYGSWVYPYDAQIVLSNYQRPEPAAPMPLTEADVLRLKDTLENTLVKYAREYPDTTFIVYFPPYSILTWEPSPFEGASTVTELMQNVASHKFLRPR
;
A
#
# COMPACT_ATOMS: atom_id res chain seq x y z
N MET A 1 50.15 -24.94 -18.01
CA MET A 1 49.37 -23.67 -17.94
C MET A 1 47.85 -23.93 -17.89
N GLU A 2 47.33 -24.73 -18.75
CA GLU A 2 45.88 -25.01 -18.90
C GLU A 2 45.20 -25.55 -17.61
N LYS A 3 45.84 -26.50 -16.92
CA LYS A 3 45.30 -27.10 -15.69
C LYS A 3 45.20 -26.08 -14.51
N LYS A 4 46.16 -25.17 -14.42
CA LYS A 4 46.14 -24.10 -13.40
C LYS A 4 45.02 -23.08 -13.67
N ASN A 5 44.81 -22.71 -14.94
CA ASN A 5 43.75 -21.80 -15.33
C ASN A 5 42.33 -22.39 -15.04
N LYS A 6 42.13 -23.68 -15.30
CA LYS A 6 40.87 -24.38 -14.95
C LYS A 6 40.62 -24.38 -13.44
N ILE A 7 41.65 -24.64 -12.62
CA ILE A 7 41.50 -24.60 -11.17
C ILE A 7 41.13 -23.19 -10.69
N TRP A 8 41.80 -22.15 -11.21
CA TRP A 8 41.46 -20.77 -10.89
C TRP A 8 40.03 -20.39 -11.28
N SER A 9 39.57 -20.79 -12.48
CA SER A 9 38.20 -20.56 -12.90
C SER A 9 37.20 -21.23 -11.97
N ILE A 10 37.43 -22.48 -11.57
CA ILE A 10 36.55 -23.21 -10.63
C ILE A 10 36.52 -22.51 -9.27
N LEU A 11 37.67 -22.06 -8.76
CA LEU A 11 37.73 -21.34 -7.51
C LEU A 11 36.96 -20.00 -7.56
N CYS A 12 37.13 -19.23 -8.64
CA CYS A 12 36.39 -17.99 -8.82
C CYS A 12 34.88 -18.23 -8.88
N ILE A 13 34.43 -19.23 -9.65
CA ILE A 13 33.02 -19.60 -9.74
C ILE A 13 32.51 -20.03 -8.35
N GLY A 14 33.29 -20.87 -7.64
CA GLY A 14 32.94 -21.30 -6.30
C GLY A 14 32.77 -20.15 -5.31
N ILE A 15 33.67 -19.18 -5.33
CA ILE A 15 33.57 -17.97 -4.48
C ILE A 15 32.31 -17.17 -4.83
N VAL A 16 32.04 -16.95 -6.12
CA VAL A 16 30.85 -16.22 -6.55
C VAL A 16 29.58 -16.96 -6.08
N LEU A 17 29.50 -18.25 -6.26
CA LEU A 17 28.36 -19.06 -5.80
C LEU A 17 28.17 -18.97 -4.27
N VAL A 18 29.25 -19.03 -3.50
CA VAL A 18 29.17 -18.87 -2.03
C VAL A 18 28.61 -17.51 -1.66
N VAL A 19 29.06 -16.44 -2.31
CA VAL A 19 28.54 -15.06 -2.06
C VAL A 19 27.04 -14.99 -2.39
N LEU A 20 26.63 -15.49 -3.54
CA LEU A 20 25.22 -15.50 -3.96
C LEU A 20 24.35 -16.29 -2.98
N ILE A 21 24.78 -17.49 -2.58
CA ILE A 21 24.07 -18.32 -1.60
C ILE A 21 23.98 -17.62 -0.24
N THR A 22 25.08 -16.96 0.18
CA THR A 22 25.11 -16.22 1.45
C THR A 22 24.14 -15.05 1.48
N MET A 23 23.80 -14.48 0.33
CA MET A 23 22.77 -13.45 0.24
C MET A 23 21.36 -14.04 0.09
N ALA A 24 21.19 -14.95 -0.85
CA ALA A 24 19.87 -15.45 -1.21
C ALA A 24 19.21 -16.29 -0.08
N VAL A 25 19.98 -17.19 0.54
CA VAL A 25 19.41 -18.10 1.56
C VAL A 25 18.90 -17.36 2.81
N PRO A 26 19.67 -16.47 3.44
CA PRO A 26 19.13 -15.69 4.57
C PRO A 26 17.96 -14.80 4.15
N THR A 27 18.00 -14.16 2.98
CA THR A 27 16.89 -13.32 2.49
C THR A 27 15.63 -14.15 2.30
N ALA A 28 15.71 -15.35 1.71
CA ALA A 28 14.55 -16.22 1.54
C ALA A 28 14.03 -16.79 2.87
N ILE A 29 14.92 -17.09 3.84
CA ILE A 29 14.53 -17.66 5.13
C ILE A 29 13.92 -16.60 6.04
N ILE A 30 14.49 -15.40 6.10
CA ILE A 30 14.03 -14.31 6.95
C ILE A 30 12.85 -13.61 6.30
N ASP A 31 12.92 -13.43 4.98
CA ASP A 31 11.88 -12.83 4.15
C ASP A 31 11.36 -11.50 4.69
N PRO A 32 12.18 -10.45 4.71
CA PRO A 32 11.85 -9.18 5.33
C PRO A 32 10.64 -8.47 4.72
N PHE A 33 10.20 -8.89 3.54
CA PHE A 33 9.05 -8.33 2.83
C PHE A 33 7.87 -9.30 2.72
N PHE A 34 7.99 -10.49 3.33
CA PHE A 34 6.94 -11.51 3.35
C PHE A 34 6.54 -12.00 1.95
N HIS A 35 7.47 -12.00 1.01
CA HIS A 35 7.20 -12.41 -0.36
C HIS A 35 6.92 -13.92 -0.48
N PHE A 36 7.62 -14.73 0.30
CA PHE A 36 7.49 -16.20 0.26
C PHE A 36 6.64 -16.75 1.40
N HIS A 37 6.60 -16.06 2.54
CA HIS A 37 5.87 -16.54 3.73
C HIS A 37 5.61 -15.42 4.74
N GLY A 38 4.70 -15.68 5.67
CA GLY A 38 4.45 -14.78 6.81
C GLY A 38 5.61 -14.69 7.80
N PRO A 39 5.47 -13.86 8.84
CA PRO A 39 6.50 -13.67 9.84
C PRO A 39 6.85 -14.98 10.54
N ARG A 40 8.14 -15.21 10.81
CA ARG A 40 8.62 -16.41 11.49
C ARG A 40 8.71 -16.19 13.00
N ASP A 41 8.38 -17.24 13.73
CA ASP A 41 8.55 -17.28 15.18
C ASP A 41 10.01 -16.98 15.57
N GLY A 42 10.17 -16.16 16.60
CA GLY A 42 11.47 -15.76 17.11
C GLY A 42 12.18 -14.66 16.33
N LEU A 43 11.57 -14.16 15.25
CA LEU A 43 12.03 -12.96 14.53
C LEU A 43 11.09 -11.80 14.78
N SER A 44 11.66 -10.59 14.84
CA SER A 44 10.90 -9.35 15.01
C SER A 44 11.08 -8.47 13.77
N TYR A 45 9.99 -8.15 13.12
CA TYR A 45 9.99 -7.49 11.81
C TYR A 45 9.67 -5.99 11.92
N PRO A 46 10.56 -5.10 11.49
CA PRO A 46 10.20 -3.70 11.28
C PRO A 46 9.32 -3.55 10.03
N LEU A 47 8.11 -3.01 10.20
CA LEU A 47 7.26 -2.63 9.07
C LEU A 47 7.51 -1.15 8.78
N ASN A 48 8.20 -0.86 7.69
CA ASN A 48 8.68 0.48 7.36
C ASN A 48 8.68 0.80 5.86
N ASN A 49 8.28 -0.16 5.01
CA ASN A 49 8.26 0.03 3.57
C ASN A 49 6.98 -0.50 2.93
N GLN A 50 6.03 0.39 2.70
CA GLN A 50 4.68 0.05 2.22
C GLN A 50 4.71 -0.71 0.88
N ARG A 51 5.45 -0.22 -0.11
CA ARG A 51 5.48 -0.83 -1.45
C ARG A 51 6.21 -2.16 -1.52
N TYR A 52 7.09 -2.43 -0.57
CA TYR A 52 7.80 -3.70 -0.50
C TYR A 52 7.10 -4.74 0.38
N GLN A 53 6.32 -4.30 1.38
CA GLN A 53 5.76 -5.20 2.39
C GLN A 53 4.25 -5.44 2.25
N ASN A 54 3.49 -4.49 1.68
CA ASN A 54 2.03 -4.58 1.66
C ASN A 54 1.50 -5.81 0.93
N ASP A 55 2.08 -6.20 -0.20
CA ASP A 55 1.64 -7.39 -0.94
C ASP A 55 1.84 -8.67 -0.11
N GLY A 56 3.03 -8.85 0.45
CA GLY A 56 3.33 -9.99 1.33
C GLY A 56 2.48 -10.01 2.60
N ILE A 57 2.20 -8.84 3.20
CA ILE A 57 1.30 -8.74 4.35
C ILE A 57 -0.10 -9.23 3.97
N VAL A 58 -0.64 -8.80 2.86
CA VAL A 58 -1.97 -9.21 2.39
C VAL A 58 -2.03 -10.72 2.11
N ARG A 59 -0.98 -11.29 1.55
CA ARG A 59 -0.93 -12.72 1.18
C ARG A 59 -0.72 -13.66 2.37
N HIS A 60 0.03 -13.24 3.40
CA HIS A 60 0.58 -14.17 4.36
C HIS A 60 0.24 -13.91 5.83
N PHE A 61 -0.44 -12.80 6.15
CA PHE A 61 -0.88 -12.54 7.51
C PHE A 61 -2.28 -13.13 7.75
N ASP A 62 -2.59 -13.36 9.02
CA ASP A 62 -3.93 -13.78 9.43
C ASP A 62 -4.77 -12.55 9.80
N TYR A 63 -5.87 -12.33 9.08
CA TYR A 63 -6.78 -11.20 9.30
C TYR A 63 -8.17 -11.50 8.73
N ASP A 64 -9.19 -10.79 9.23
CA ASP A 64 -10.54 -10.81 8.68
C ASP A 64 -11.06 -9.40 8.31
N ALA A 65 -10.22 -8.39 8.49
CA ALA A 65 -10.51 -7.03 8.04
C ALA A 65 -9.28 -6.33 7.46
N LEU A 66 -9.52 -5.48 6.45
CA LEU A 66 -8.49 -4.74 5.73
C LEU A 66 -8.77 -3.25 5.81
N ILE A 67 -7.77 -2.47 6.25
CA ILE A 67 -7.76 -1.00 6.15
C ILE A 67 -6.79 -0.61 5.06
N THR A 68 -7.27 0.01 3.98
CA THR A 68 -6.43 0.43 2.85
C THR A 68 -6.81 1.80 2.31
N GLY A 69 -5.83 2.48 1.76
CA GLY A 69 -5.95 3.83 1.21
C GLY A 69 -4.59 4.48 1.01
N THR A 70 -4.59 5.77 0.78
CA THR A 70 -3.38 6.59 0.67
C THR A 70 -2.78 6.90 2.04
N SER A 71 -1.89 7.89 2.11
CA SER A 71 -1.36 8.44 3.37
C SER A 71 -2.45 8.88 4.36
N MET A 72 -3.67 9.11 3.88
CA MET A 72 -4.82 9.46 4.72
C MET A 72 -5.30 8.31 5.61
N THR A 73 -4.84 7.07 5.35
CA THR A 73 -5.12 5.91 6.21
C THR A 73 -3.99 5.54 7.16
N GLU A 74 -2.82 6.14 7.02
CA GLU A 74 -1.62 5.77 7.78
C GLU A 74 -1.79 5.91 9.29
N ASN A 75 -2.56 6.90 9.73
CA ASN A 75 -2.82 7.16 11.15
C ASN A 75 -4.04 6.43 11.71
N PHE A 76 -4.74 5.61 10.92
CA PHE A 76 -5.76 4.72 11.46
C PHE A 76 -5.11 3.66 12.34
N LYS A 77 -5.79 3.33 13.44
CA LYS A 77 -5.35 2.29 14.36
C LYS A 77 -6.20 1.05 14.20
N THR A 78 -5.54 -0.05 13.90
CA THR A 78 -6.19 -1.36 13.79
C THR A 78 -6.83 -1.75 15.12
N THR A 79 -6.19 -1.46 16.25
CA THR A 79 -6.73 -1.76 17.58
C THR A 79 -8.05 -1.04 17.86
N GLU A 80 -8.22 0.21 17.41
CA GLU A 80 -9.48 0.95 17.55
C GLU A 80 -10.56 0.40 16.60
N PHE A 81 -10.17 0.06 15.37
CA PHE A 81 -11.08 -0.53 14.39
C PHE A 81 -11.60 -1.90 14.86
N ASP A 82 -10.69 -2.74 15.33
CA ASP A 82 -11.03 -4.07 15.85
C ASP A 82 -11.97 -4.02 17.07
N ALA A 83 -11.75 -3.05 17.96
CA ALA A 83 -12.63 -2.83 19.10
C ALA A 83 -14.05 -2.40 18.69
N LEU A 84 -14.20 -1.67 17.57
CA LEU A 84 -15.50 -1.20 17.07
C LEU A 84 -16.26 -2.27 16.28
N PHE A 85 -15.55 -3.06 15.48
CA PHE A 85 -16.16 -3.99 14.54
C PHE A 85 -16.04 -5.47 14.95
N GLY A 86 -15.26 -5.78 15.98
CA GLY A 86 -15.02 -7.16 16.43
C GLY A 86 -14.20 -7.98 15.43
N THR A 87 -13.21 -7.35 14.83
CA THR A 87 -12.37 -7.89 13.76
C THR A 87 -10.93 -8.11 14.20
N ASN A 88 -10.14 -8.73 13.34
CA ASN A 88 -8.68 -8.77 13.39
C ASN A 88 -8.16 -8.11 12.11
N SER A 89 -7.78 -6.85 12.18
CA SER A 89 -7.48 -6.07 10.99
C SER A 89 -5.98 -5.90 10.72
N ILE A 90 -5.65 -5.85 9.44
CA ILE A 90 -4.38 -5.33 8.95
C ILE A 90 -4.58 -3.94 8.34
N LYS A 91 -3.51 -3.13 8.35
CA LYS A 91 -3.47 -1.83 7.69
C LYS A 91 -2.38 -1.85 6.61
N VAL A 92 -2.78 -1.65 5.35
CA VAL A 92 -1.89 -1.58 4.20
C VAL A 92 -2.16 -0.29 3.42
N SER A 93 -1.53 0.78 3.88
CA SER A 93 -1.60 2.10 3.25
C SER A 93 -0.53 2.25 2.17
N TYR A 94 -0.79 3.14 1.22
CA TYR A 94 0.19 3.52 0.19
C TYR A 94 0.35 5.04 0.20
N SER A 95 1.41 5.55 0.82
CA SER A 95 1.69 6.98 0.83
C SER A 95 1.84 7.52 -0.58
N GLY A 96 1.02 8.52 -0.95
CA GLY A 96 0.94 9.02 -2.32
C GLY A 96 0.53 7.95 -3.34
N GLY A 97 -0.19 6.91 -2.91
CA GLY A 97 -0.57 5.78 -3.75
C GLY A 97 -1.55 6.14 -4.84
N SER A 98 -1.45 5.45 -5.96
CA SER A 98 -2.41 5.53 -7.06
C SER A 98 -3.59 4.59 -6.84
N PHE A 99 -4.69 4.85 -7.53
CA PHE A 99 -5.86 3.96 -7.47
C PHE A 99 -5.54 2.50 -7.89
N PRO A 100 -4.75 2.26 -8.97
CA PRO A 100 -4.31 0.91 -9.31
C PRO A 100 -3.50 0.19 -8.22
N GLU A 101 -2.62 0.89 -7.48
CA GLU A 101 -1.89 0.28 -6.37
C GLU A 101 -2.83 -0.24 -5.27
N LEU A 102 -3.83 0.59 -4.91
CA LEU A 102 -4.78 0.22 -3.87
C LEU A 102 -5.73 -0.90 -4.31
N THR A 103 -6.24 -0.82 -5.54
CA THR A 103 -7.19 -1.83 -6.05
C THR A 103 -6.52 -3.15 -6.35
N SER A 104 -5.28 -3.17 -6.84
CA SER A 104 -4.51 -4.40 -7.03
C SER A 104 -4.28 -5.12 -5.69
N ASN A 105 -3.91 -4.38 -4.65
CA ASN A 105 -3.70 -4.96 -3.33
C ASN A 105 -5.01 -5.44 -2.68
N LEU A 106 -6.11 -4.70 -2.89
CA LEU A 106 -7.43 -5.16 -2.49
C LEU A 106 -7.86 -6.43 -3.23
N GLU A 107 -7.58 -6.55 -4.52
CA GLU A 107 -7.87 -7.73 -5.31
C GLU A 107 -7.10 -8.95 -4.78
N GLN A 108 -5.81 -8.78 -4.48
CA GLN A 108 -5.01 -9.82 -3.82
C GLN A 108 -5.62 -10.25 -2.47
N ALA A 109 -6.09 -9.30 -1.66
CA ALA A 109 -6.73 -9.62 -0.38
C ALA A 109 -8.01 -10.44 -0.57
N LEU A 110 -8.84 -10.08 -1.53
CA LEU A 110 -10.09 -10.77 -1.83
C LEU A 110 -9.88 -12.16 -2.42
N GLU A 111 -8.87 -12.34 -3.24
CA GLU A 111 -8.55 -13.61 -3.89
C GLU A 111 -7.89 -14.61 -2.92
N HIS A 112 -7.01 -14.14 -2.04
CA HIS A 112 -6.20 -15.02 -1.18
C HIS A 112 -6.80 -15.22 0.21
N ASN A 113 -7.68 -14.33 0.69
CA ASN A 113 -8.26 -14.43 2.01
C ASN A 113 -9.78 -14.68 1.98
N PRO A 114 -10.22 -15.95 2.01
CA PRO A 114 -11.66 -16.28 2.03
C PRO A 114 -12.35 -15.88 3.32
N ASN A 115 -11.61 -15.48 4.36
CA ASN A 115 -12.15 -15.05 5.65
C ASN A 115 -12.34 -13.53 5.74
N LEU A 116 -12.04 -12.77 4.68
CA LEU A 116 -12.13 -11.31 4.68
C LEU A 116 -13.58 -10.84 4.78
N LYS A 117 -13.96 -10.29 5.95
CA LYS A 117 -15.33 -9.85 6.27
C LYS A 117 -15.54 -8.36 6.05
N THR A 118 -14.50 -7.55 6.28
CA THR A 118 -14.65 -6.10 6.28
C THR A 118 -13.47 -5.43 5.59
N VAL A 119 -13.78 -4.52 4.68
CA VAL A 119 -12.80 -3.66 4.00
C VAL A 119 -13.15 -2.21 4.29
N LEU A 120 -12.23 -1.47 4.91
CA LEU A 120 -12.28 -0.02 5.00
C LEU A 120 -11.41 0.57 3.89
N PHE A 121 -12.04 1.17 2.89
CA PHE A 121 -11.36 1.70 1.71
C PHE A 121 -11.48 3.23 1.65
N CYS A 122 -10.34 3.92 1.64
CA CYS A 122 -10.29 5.36 1.46
C CYS A 122 -10.25 5.71 -0.03
N ILE A 123 -11.25 6.45 -0.49
CA ILE A 123 -11.23 7.07 -1.82
C ILE A 123 -10.66 8.47 -1.69
N ASP A 124 -9.44 8.65 -2.16
CA ASP A 124 -8.83 9.96 -2.24
C ASP A 124 -9.31 10.72 -3.48
N GLU A 125 -9.40 12.04 -3.39
CA GLU A 125 -9.85 12.90 -4.50
C GLU A 125 -8.97 12.76 -5.74
N TRP A 126 -7.68 12.50 -5.54
CA TRP A 126 -6.71 12.32 -6.63
C TRP A 126 -7.05 11.17 -7.57
N PHE A 127 -7.75 10.14 -7.07
CA PHE A 127 -8.20 9.02 -7.89
C PHE A 127 -9.19 9.42 -8.96
N LEU A 128 -9.88 10.52 -8.74
CA LEU A 128 -10.92 11.03 -9.61
C LEU A 128 -10.33 11.88 -10.76
N SER A 129 -9.17 12.47 -10.53
CA SER A 129 -8.46 13.31 -11.51
C SER A 129 -7.38 12.55 -12.29
N SER A 130 -6.77 11.52 -11.72
CA SER A 130 -5.74 10.72 -12.36
C SER A 130 -6.34 9.56 -13.17
N GLY A 131 -5.79 9.29 -14.36
CA GLY A 131 -6.17 8.13 -15.16
C GLY A 131 -5.88 6.81 -14.45
N ARG A 132 -6.52 5.72 -14.87
CA ARG A 132 -6.39 4.35 -14.31
C ARG A 132 -4.96 3.81 -14.27
N GLU A 133 -4.06 4.35 -15.09
CA GLU A 133 -2.75 3.73 -15.37
C GLU A 133 -1.59 4.33 -14.56
N LEU A 134 -1.85 5.31 -13.70
CA LEU A 134 -0.78 5.93 -12.93
C LEU A 134 -0.44 5.08 -11.70
N ILE A 135 0.46 4.14 -11.90
CA ILE A 135 1.28 3.62 -10.80
C ILE A 135 2.29 4.72 -10.48
N GLN A 136 2.18 5.32 -9.32
CA GLN A 136 3.12 6.34 -8.87
C GLN A 136 4.45 5.65 -8.50
N ALA A 137 5.27 5.39 -9.51
CA ALA A 137 6.59 4.85 -9.34
C ALA A 137 7.54 5.62 -10.24
N ASP A 138 8.51 6.22 -9.65
CA ASP A 138 9.71 6.80 -10.29
C ASP A 138 10.64 5.73 -10.89
N GLY A 139 10.07 4.69 -11.51
CA GLY A 139 10.78 3.60 -12.18
C GLY A 139 11.36 2.52 -11.25
N ASN A 140 11.19 2.62 -9.94
CA ASN A 140 11.74 1.69 -8.94
C ASN A 140 10.66 0.88 -8.18
N TYR A 141 9.45 0.77 -8.75
CA TYR A 141 8.43 -0.05 -8.13
C TYR A 141 8.83 -1.53 -8.14
N PRO A 142 8.79 -2.24 -7.00
CA PRO A 142 9.27 -3.62 -6.92
C PRO A 142 8.26 -4.60 -7.50
N LEU A 143 7.97 -4.52 -8.80
CA LEU A 143 6.96 -5.35 -9.48
C LEU A 143 7.21 -6.85 -9.32
N TYR A 144 8.47 -7.24 -9.14
CA TYR A 144 8.84 -8.65 -8.86
C TYR A 144 8.31 -9.19 -7.53
N LEU A 145 7.83 -8.33 -6.63
CA LEU A 145 7.15 -8.76 -5.39
C LEU A 145 5.63 -8.94 -5.56
N TYR A 146 5.07 -8.48 -6.68
CA TYR A 146 3.64 -8.41 -6.93
C TYR A 146 3.14 -9.45 -7.95
N ASP A 147 4.02 -10.36 -8.37
CA ASP A 147 3.68 -11.42 -9.30
C ASP A 147 4.06 -12.80 -8.71
N ASP A 148 3.69 -13.88 -9.41
CA ASP A 148 3.99 -15.26 -9.02
C ASP A 148 5.10 -15.86 -9.91
N ASN A 149 5.94 -15.02 -10.54
CA ASN A 149 6.99 -15.44 -11.42
C ASN A 149 8.30 -15.71 -10.66
N PRO A 150 8.68 -16.99 -10.39
CA PRO A 150 9.87 -17.29 -9.60
C PRO A 150 11.19 -16.95 -10.29
N PHE A 151 11.16 -16.58 -11.59
CA PHE A 151 12.38 -16.27 -12.33
C PHE A 151 12.88 -14.85 -12.09
N ASN A 152 12.01 -13.91 -11.67
CA ASN A 152 12.41 -12.55 -11.32
C ASN A 152 12.66 -12.36 -9.81
N ASP A 153 12.39 -13.36 -8.97
CA ASP A 153 12.73 -13.35 -7.54
C ASP A 153 14.24 -13.16 -7.29
N VAL A 154 15.05 -13.38 -8.30
CA VAL A 154 16.47 -13.07 -8.25
C VAL A 154 16.73 -11.60 -7.93
N GLU A 155 15.84 -10.68 -8.33
CA GLU A 155 15.90 -9.25 -8.03
C GLU A 155 15.67 -8.98 -6.53
N TYR A 156 14.93 -9.83 -5.85
CA TYR A 156 14.74 -9.82 -4.41
C TYR A 156 15.91 -10.49 -3.67
N LEU A 157 16.20 -11.74 -4.05
CA LEU A 157 17.12 -12.62 -3.32
C LEU A 157 18.59 -12.18 -3.40
N LEU A 158 18.99 -11.58 -4.53
CA LEU A 158 20.37 -11.17 -4.78
C LEU A 158 20.56 -9.65 -4.70
N ASN A 159 19.59 -8.93 -4.16
CA ASN A 159 19.68 -7.49 -3.97
C ASN A 159 20.51 -7.15 -2.73
N ARG A 160 21.61 -6.45 -2.96
CA ARG A 160 22.53 -6.05 -1.88
C ARG A 160 21.86 -5.15 -0.84
N GLU A 161 20.98 -4.24 -1.29
CA GLU A 161 20.33 -3.28 -0.39
C GLU A 161 19.29 -4.00 0.48
N ILE A 162 18.55 -4.93 -0.10
CA ILE A 162 17.60 -5.77 0.64
C ILE A 162 18.34 -6.65 1.65
N PHE A 163 19.44 -7.29 1.25
CA PHE A 163 20.20 -8.13 2.17
C PHE A 163 20.77 -7.32 3.35
N TRP A 164 21.53 -6.25 3.09
CA TRP A 164 22.18 -5.49 4.15
C TRP A 164 21.25 -4.53 4.90
N GLY A 165 20.31 -3.94 4.21
CA GLY A 165 19.32 -3.01 4.75
C GLY A 165 18.20 -3.73 5.50
N ASN A 166 17.50 -4.63 4.84
CA ASN A 166 16.25 -5.19 5.36
C ASN A 166 16.42 -6.55 6.05
N THR A 167 17.10 -7.52 5.39
CA THR A 167 17.32 -8.85 5.99
C THR A 167 18.15 -8.76 7.28
N MET A 168 19.24 -8.00 7.23
CA MET A 168 20.07 -7.80 8.41
C MET A 168 19.42 -6.87 9.45
N GLU A 169 18.48 -6.02 9.05
CA GLU A 169 17.71 -5.19 9.98
C GLU A 169 16.76 -6.03 10.83
N VAL A 170 16.06 -7.00 10.24
CA VAL A 170 15.22 -7.96 10.99
C VAL A 170 16.06 -8.65 12.08
N LEU A 171 17.25 -9.12 11.75
CA LEU A 171 18.14 -9.76 12.72
C LEU A 171 18.56 -8.81 13.83
N ARG A 172 18.98 -7.58 13.50
CA ARG A 172 19.38 -6.57 14.48
C ARG A 172 18.20 -6.13 15.36
N HIS A 173 16.99 -6.04 14.76
CA HIS A 173 15.77 -5.69 15.48
C HIS A 173 15.43 -6.77 16.51
N THR A 174 15.53 -8.03 16.11
CA THR A 174 15.35 -9.20 16.96
C THR A 174 16.40 -9.26 18.09
N GLU A 175 17.68 -9.08 17.75
CA GLU A 175 18.78 -9.10 18.73
C GLU A 175 18.61 -8.02 19.81
N LYS A 176 18.09 -6.86 19.44
CA LYS A 176 17.78 -5.77 20.40
C LYS A 176 16.55 -6.04 21.25
N GLY A 177 15.84 -7.13 21.04
CA GLY A 177 14.58 -7.44 21.73
C GLY A 177 13.43 -6.47 21.43
N LEU A 178 13.48 -5.80 20.27
CA LEU A 178 12.40 -4.92 19.83
C LEU A 178 11.22 -5.75 19.31
N PRO A 179 9.97 -5.33 19.54
CA PRO A 179 8.82 -6.06 19.01
C PRO A 179 8.67 -5.85 17.49
N THR A 180 8.00 -6.78 16.82
CA THR A 180 7.49 -6.53 15.46
C THR A 180 6.64 -5.26 15.46
N THR A 181 6.80 -4.42 14.46
CA THR A 181 6.00 -3.20 14.31
C THR A 181 4.52 -3.54 14.25
N SER A 182 3.71 -2.95 15.10
CA SER A 182 2.26 -3.12 15.06
C SER A 182 1.64 -2.40 13.86
N PHE A 183 0.46 -2.84 13.41
CA PHE A 183 -0.27 -2.13 12.37
C PHE A 183 -0.74 -0.73 12.82
N ASP A 184 -0.86 -0.46 14.10
CA ASP A 184 -1.11 0.89 14.60
C ASP A 184 0.05 1.84 14.29
N ALA A 185 1.28 1.31 14.41
CA ALA A 185 2.50 2.07 14.17
C ALA A 185 2.95 2.07 12.69
N TYR A 186 2.53 1.06 11.91
CA TYR A 186 2.93 0.92 10.52
C TYR A 186 2.48 2.11 9.67
N GLY A 187 3.44 2.83 9.10
CA GLY A 187 3.21 4.03 8.31
C GLY A 187 2.71 5.24 9.12
N SER A 188 2.44 5.10 10.42
CA SER A 188 1.91 6.20 11.22
C SER A 188 2.93 7.33 11.40
N TRP A 189 2.43 8.55 11.42
CA TRP A 189 3.23 9.75 11.58
C TRP A 189 2.55 10.73 12.54
N VAL A 190 3.35 11.51 13.25
CA VAL A 190 2.88 12.58 14.11
C VAL A 190 3.39 13.89 13.55
N TYR A 191 2.47 14.79 13.23
CA TYR A 191 2.81 16.13 12.81
C TYR A 191 2.11 17.12 13.73
N PRO A 192 2.80 18.16 14.19
CA PRO A 192 2.20 19.17 15.07
C PRO A 192 1.32 20.13 14.25
N TYR A 193 0.23 19.61 13.68
CA TYR A 193 -0.77 20.44 13.02
C TYR A 193 -1.69 21.07 14.07
N ASP A 194 -1.46 22.32 14.40
CA ASP A 194 -2.44 23.15 15.07
C ASP A 194 -2.92 24.27 14.14
N ALA A 195 -4.01 24.94 14.53
CA ALA A 195 -4.59 25.99 13.73
C ALA A 195 -3.60 27.15 13.49
N GLN A 196 -2.72 27.44 14.44
CA GLN A 196 -1.74 28.51 14.33
C GLN A 196 -0.66 28.19 13.29
N ILE A 197 -0.13 26.97 13.31
CA ILE A 197 0.86 26.50 12.33
C ILE A 197 0.27 26.48 10.92
N VAL A 198 -0.94 25.91 10.78
CA VAL A 198 -1.62 25.84 9.50
C VAL A 198 -1.89 27.23 8.95
N LEU A 199 -2.49 28.12 9.74
CA LEU A 199 -2.84 29.48 9.30
C LEU A 199 -1.62 30.37 9.05
N SER A 200 -0.51 30.18 9.75
CA SER A 200 0.73 30.94 9.51
C SER A 200 1.36 30.65 8.14
N ASN A 201 1.12 29.44 7.61
CA ASN A 201 1.66 29.00 6.31
C ASN A 201 0.61 29.09 5.19
N TYR A 202 -0.64 29.33 5.52
CA TYR A 202 -1.72 29.39 4.55
C TYR A 202 -1.78 30.76 3.87
N GLN A 203 -1.72 30.74 2.55
CA GLN A 203 -2.01 31.90 1.72
C GLN A 203 -3.28 31.61 0.93
N ARG A 204 -4.33 32.41 1.17
CA ARG A 204 -5.57 32.24 0.43
C ARG A 204 -5.32 32.51 -1.05
N PRO A 205 -5.58 31.54 -1.94
CA PRO A 205 -5.44 31.74 -3.37
C PRO A 205 -6.49 32.76 -3.88
N GLU A 206 -6.18 33.39 -5.01
CA GLU A 206 -7.18 34.19 -5.72
C GLU A 206 -8.34 33.29 -6.15
N PRO A 207 -9.60 33.80 -6.04
CA PRO A 207 -10.75 33.01 -6.45
C PRO A 207 -10.65 32.60 -7.92
N ALA A 208 -10.59 31.31 -8.18
CA ALA A 208 -10.67 30.77 -9.52
C ALA A 208 -12.14 30.53 -9.93
N ALA A 209 -12.44 30.63 -11.22
CA ALA A 209 -13.75 30.23 -11.71
C ALA A 209 -13.93 28.71 -11.51
N PRO A 210 -15.09 28.26 -11.02
CA PRO A 210 -15.35 26.83 -10.91
C PRO A 210 -15.20 26.13 -12.28
N MET A 211 -14.42 25.04 -12.32
CA MET A 211 -14.40 24.18 -13.49
C MET A 211 -15.45 23.08 -13.29
N PRO A 212 -16.56 23.11 -14.03
CA PRO A 212 -17.57 22.07 -13.92
C PRO A 212 -17.01 20.74 -14.43
N LEU A 213 -17.42 19.65 -13.79
CA LEU A 213 -17.19 18.31 -14.31
C LEU A 213 -17.78 18.17 -15.70
N THR A 214 -16.99 17.68 -16.61
CA THR A 214 -17.52 17.31 -17.93
C THR A 214 -18.30 16.00 -17.83
N GLU A 215 -19.22 15.77 -18.76
CA GLU A 215 -19.90 14.47 -18.87
C GLU A 215 -18.91 13.31 -19.05
N ALA A 216 -17.82 13.54 -19.77
CA ALA A 216 -16.74 12.57 -19.93
C ALA A 216 -16.05 12.21 -18.60
N ASP A 217 -15.83 13.20 -17.72
CA ASP A 217 -15.25 12.94 -16.40
C ASP A 217 -16.18 12.10 -15.53
N VAL A 218 -17.47 12.42 -15.53
CA VAL A 218 -18.49 11.66 -14.79
C VAL A 218 -18.58 10.22 -15.31
N LEU A 219 -18.55 10.01 -16.62
CA LEU A 219 -18.58 8.67 -17.21
C LEU A 219 -17.32 7.88 -16.86
N ARG A 220 -16.15 8.49 -16.96
CA ARG A 220 -14.87 7.86 -16.58
C ARG A 220 -14.88 7.40 -15.11
N LEU A 221 -15.36 8.24 -14.21
CA LEU A 221 -15.43 7.92 -12.79
C LEU A 221 -16.41 6.80 -12.48
N LYS A 222 -17.59 6.85 -13.09
CA LYS A 222 -18.57 5.75 -13.00
C LYS A 222 -17.95 4.44 -13.47
N ASP A 223 -17.35 4.43 -14.64
CA ASP A 223 -16.69 3.27 -15.20
C ASP A 223 -15.56 2.74 -14.28
N THR A 224 -14.78 3.64 -13.71
CA THR A 224 -13.72 3.26 -12.75
C THR A 224 -14.31 2.58 -11.51
N LEU A 225 -15.32 3.16 -10.87
CA LEU A 225 -15.93 2.60 -9.67
C LEU A 225 -16.71 1.32 -9.95
N GLU A 226 -17.44 1.24 -11.07
CA GLU A 226 -18.19 0.05 -11.49
C GLU A 226 -17.27 -1.15 -11.73
N ASN A 227 -16.13 -0.93 -12.38
CA ASN A 227 -15.18 -1.99 -12.72
C ASN A 227 -14.17 -2.30 -11.59
N THR A 228 -14.30 -1.67 -10.43
CA THR A 228 -13.47 -1.91 -9.25
C THR A 228 -14.36 -2.18 -8.03
N LEU A 229 -14.56 -1.22 -7.16
CA LEU A 229 -15.24 -1.41 -5.87
C LEU A 229 -16.64 -2.00 -5.98
N VAL A 230 -17.43 -1.56 -6.99
CA VAL A 230 -18.78 -2.11 -7.20
C VAL A 230 -18.72 -3.55 -7.71
N LYS A 231 -17.79 -3.85 -8.63
CA LYS A 231 -17.52 -5.20 -9.10
C LYS A 231 -17.17 -6.11 -7.91
N TYR A 232 -16.20 -5.72 -7.07
CA TYR A 232 -15.79 -6.52 -5.92
C TYR A 232 -16.92 -6.71 -4.90
N ALA A 233 -17.71 -5.67 -4.62
CA ALA A 233 -18.85 -5.79 -3.73
C ALA A 233 -19.96 -6.76 -4.24
N ARG A 234 -20.04 -6.96 -5.55
CA ARG A 234 -20.94 -7.94 -6.17
C ARG A 234 -20.36 -9.36 -6.16
N GLU A 235 -19.07 -9.48 -6.43
CA GLU A 235 -18.36 -10.77 -6.50
C GLU A 235 -18.12 -11.37 -5.12
N TYR A 236 -17.97 -10.53 -4.09
CA TYR A 236 -17.71 -10.91 -2.70
C TYR A 236 -18.85 -10.43 -1.78
N PRO A 237 -20.08 -10.97 -1.89
CA PRO A 237 -21.25 -10.47 -1.19
C PRO A 237 -21.19 -10.65 0.34
N ASP A 238 -20.34 -11.54 0.84
CA ASP A 238 -20.11 -11.79 2.26
C ASP A 238 -19.11 -10.81 2.89
N THR A 239 -18.45 -10.00 2.07
CA THR A 239 -17.51 -8.96 2.51
C THR A 239 -18.22 -7.60 2.56
N THR A 240 -18.16 -6.94 3.70
CA THR A 240 -18.67 -5.57 3.87
C THR A 240 -17.63 -4.55 3.42
N PHE A 241 -17.97 -3.74 2.43
CA PHE A 241 -17.12 -2.63 1.98
C PHE A 241 -17.58 -1.32 2.61
N ILE A 242 -16.76 -0.74 3.46
CA ILE A 242 -16.93 0.61 4.03
C ILE A 242 -16.02 1.55 3.23
N VAL A 243 -16.65 2.37 2.42
CA VAL A 243 -15.94 3.33 1.57
C VAL A 243 -16.12 4.72 2.13
N TYR A 244 -15.04 5.48 2.26
CA TYR A 244 -15.10 6.83 2.80
C TYR A 244 -14.15 7.77 2.06
N PHE A 245 -14.47 9.06 2.11
CA PHE A 245 -13.59 10.14 1.68
C PHE A 245 -12.82 10.69 2.88
N PRO A 246 -11.51 10.96 2.75
CA PRO A 246 -10.74 11.47 3.86
C PRO A 246 -11.24 12.86 4.29
N PRO A 247 -11.23 13.16 5.60
CA PRO A 247 -11.69 14.43 6.13
C PRO A 247 -10.61 15.51 5.94
N TYR A 248 -10.41 15.93 4.70
CA TYR A 248 -9.51 17.04 4.42
C TYR A 248 -9.92 18.34 5.11
N SER A 249 -8.96 19.18 5.45
CA SER A 249 -9.22 20.52 5.95
C SER A 249 -10.09 21.30 4.96
N ILE A 250 -10.98 22.15 5.48
CA ILE A 250 -11.77 23.07 4.64
C ILE A 250 -10.88 23.94 3.74
N LEU A 251 -9.66 24.21 4.16
CA LEU A 251 -8.68 24.97 3.38
C LEU A 251 -8.20 24.25 2.12
N THR A 252 -8.32 22.92 2.08
CA THR A 252 -8.02 22.12 0.88
C THR A 252 -9.03 22.37 -0.24
N TRP A 253 -10.26 22.74 0.13
CA TRP A 253 -11.38 22.96 -0.79
C TRP A 253 -11.49 24.42 -1.26
N GLU A 254 -10.75 25.35 -0.66
CA GLU A 254 -10.66 26.70 -1.23
C GLU A 254 -9.94 26.58 -2.59
N PRO A 255 -10.30 27.44 -3.59
CA PRO A 255 -9.71 27.35 -4.91
C PRO A 255 -8.19 27.38 -4.81
N SER A 256 -7.63 26.21 -4.78
CA SER A 256 -6.20 25.95 -4.82
C SER A 256 -5.74 26.11 -6.27
N PRO A 257 -4.49 26.45 -6.54
CA PRO A 257 -3.89 26.30 -7.86
C PRO A 257 -3.96 24.86 -8.40
N PHE A 258 -4.34 23.88 -7.58
CA PHE A 258 -4.78 22.57 -8.04
C PHE A 258 -6.17 22.70 -8.65
N GLU A 259 -6.19 22.85 -9.98
CA GLU A 259 -7.38 22.82 -10.80
C GLU A 259 -8.25 21.62 -10.43
N GLY A 260 -9.45 21.84 -9.89
CA GLY A 260 -10.39 20.76 -9.63
C GLY A 260 -10.98 20.62 -8.24
N ALA A 261 -10.57 21.38 -7.22
CA ALA A 261 -11.09 21.23 -5.85
C ALA A 261 -12.61 21.46 -5.73
N SER A 262 -13.17 22.43 -6.48
CA SER A 262 -14.62 22.64 -6.57
C SER A 262 -15.33 21.49 -7.30
N THR A 263 -14.67 20.90 -8.27
CA THR A 263 -15.12 19.76 -9.07
C THR A 263 -15.25 18.49 -8.23
N VAL A 264 -14.31 18.27 -7.30
CA VAL A 264 -14.32 17.12 -6.41
C VAL A 264 -15.45 17.20 -5.39
N THR A 265 -15.74 18.38 -4.82
CA THR A 265 -16.87 18.56 -3.90
C THR A 265 -18.20 18.23 -4.60
N GLU A 266 -18.39 18.69 -5.83
CA GLU A 266 -19.57 18.38 -6.63
C GLU A 266 -19.66 16.90 -6.97
N LEU A 267 -18.52 16.26 -7.26
CA LEU A 267 -18.42 14.83 -7.51
C LEU A 267 -18.77 14.01 -6.27
N MET A 268 -18.21 14.37 -5.10
CA MET A 268 -18.51 13.73 -3.82
C MET A 268 -20.01 13.81 -3.50
N GLN A 269 -20.63 14.97 -3.73
CA GLN A 269 -22.06 15.14 -3.56
C GLN A 269 -22.86 14.27 -4.53
N ASN A 270 -22.42 14.16 -5.77
CA ASN A 270 -23.07 13.34 -6.79
C ASN A 270 -22.89 11.84 -6.53
N VAL A 271 -21.70 11.40 -6.11
CA VAL A 271 -21.46 9.98 -5.72
C VAL A 271 -22.21 9.62 -4.44
N ALA A 272 -22.22 10.49 -3.44
CA ALA A 272 -22.97 10.27 -2.20
C ALA A 272 -24.50 10.29 -2.42
N SER A 273 -25.00 11.05 -3.39
CA SER A 273 -26.42 11.13 -3.72
C SER A 273 -26.91 9.98 -4.62
N HIS A 274 -26.01 9.29 -5.31
CA HIS A 274 -26.38 8.16 -6.15
C HIS A 274 -26.41 6.87 -5.30
N LYS A 275 -27.50 6.11 -5.42
CA LYS A 275 -27.80 4.84 -4.73
C LYS A 275 -26.79 3.69 -4.96
N PHE A 276 -25.56 3.98 -5.36
CA PHE A 276 -24.55 2.97 -5.71
C PHE A 276 -23.97 2.21 -4.52
N LEU A 277 -24.08 2.77 -3.32
CA LEU A 277 -23.48 2.18 -2.11
C LEU A 277 -24.53 1.60 -1.12
N ARG A 278 -25.79 1.47 -1.51
CA ARG A 278 -26.77 0.74 -0.69
C ARG A 278 -26.90 -0.68 -1.23
N PRO A 279 -26.59 -1.72 -0.44
CA PRO A 279 -27.02 -3.07 -0.78
C PRO A 279 -28.55 -3.08 -0.87
N ARG A 280 -29.09 -3.74 -1.87
CA ARG A 280 -30.51 -4.04 -2.00
C ARG A 280 -30.91 -5.10 -1.00
#